data_d49fd135f259f26a355cfe3f22ea7460
#
_entry.id   d49fd135f259f26a355cfe3f22ea7460
#
_cell.length_a   1.000
_cell.length_b   1.000
_cell.length_c   1.000
_cell.angle_alpha   90.00
_cell.angle_beta   90.00
_cell.angle_gamma   90.00
#
_symmetry.space_group_name_H-M   'P 1'
#
loop_
_entity.id
_entity.type
_entity.pdbx_description
1 polymer ?
#
loop_
_entity_poly.entity_id
_entity_poly.type
_entity_poly.pdbx_seq_one_letter_code
_entity_poly.pdbx_strand_id
1 'polypeptide(L)'
;MKQKNIKGLISEYFIFLIFIALVVVLTCLKPSFIAPTNLVNILKQASINGILAFGMMFVIIAGGFDMSVGSTVAFTGILAALLGKGDLPLIVPLVVAMLAGLAVGMVNGIGVAIGDLPPFIMTLGSMTAVRGLALLTSNGKPITGISKEYKAVAASSIAGIPMLSVFLVIVIIILSLIHISE
;
A
#
# COMPACT_ATOMS: atom_id res chain seq x y z
N MET A 1 5.04 -44.05 0.27
CA MET A 1 4.81 -42.86 -0.57
C MET A 1 3.38 -42.95 -1.11
N LYS A 2 2.41 -42.14 -0.60
CA LYS A 2 1.03 -42.12 -1.13
C LYS A 2 1.08 -41.60 -2.56
N GLN A 3 0.65 -42.37 -3.55
CA GLN A 3 0.40 -41.88 -4.91
C GLN A 3 -0.61 -40.74 -4.82
N LYS A 4 -0.14 -39.47 -5.03
CA LYS A 4 -1.07 -38.35 -5.15
C LYS A 4 -1.87 -38.52 -6.43
N ASN A 5 -3.15 -38.81 -6.29
CA ASN A 5 -4.09 -38.89 -7.41
C ASN A 5 -4.10 -37.55 -8.14
N ILE A 6 -4.18 -37.56 -9.48
CA ILE A 6 -4.23 -36.33 -10.33
C ILE A 6 -5.29 -35.35 -9.81
N LYS A 7 -6.45 -35.85 -9.34
CA LYS A 7 -7.51 -35.03 -8.71
C LYS A 7 -7.01 -34.28 -7.46
N GLY A 8 -6.16 -34.90 -6.62
CA GLY A 8 -5.58 -34.25 -5.44
C GLY A 8 -4.56 -33.18 -5.80
N LEU A 9 -3.75 -33.42 -6.84
CA LEU A 9 -2.81 -32.41 -7.36
C LEU A 9 -3.55 -31.21 -7.98
N ILE A 10 -4.59 -31.44 -8.76
CA ILE A 10 -5.41 -30.37 -9.34
C ILE A 10 -6.04 -29.54 -8.22
N SER A 11 -6.60 -30.16 -7.18
CA SER A 11 -7.20 -29.45 -6.05
C SER A 11 -6.18 -28.61 -5.27
N GLU A 12 -4.96 -29.12 -5.08
CA GLU A 12 -3.89 -28.43 -4.36
C GLU A 12 -3.34 -27.21 -5.14
N TYR A 13 -3.26 -27.32 -6.48
CA TYR A 13 -2.70 -26.26 -7.34
C TYR A 13 -3.76 -25.48 -8.13
N PHE A 14 -5.05 -25.66 -7.81
CA PHE A 14 -6.17 -25.09 -8.57
C PHE A 14 -6.07 -23.57 -8.73
N ILE A 15 -5.68 -22.85 -7.66
CA ILE A 15 -5.54 -21.39 -7.67
C ILE A 15 -4.41 -20.94 -8.61
N PHE A 16 -3.29 -21.69 -8.65
CA PHE A 16 -2.18 -21.40 -9.56
C PHE A 16 -2.57 -21.67 -11.02
N LEU A 17 -3.35 -22.73 -11.27
CA LEU A 17 -3.85 -23.07 -12.61
C LEU A 17 -4.79 -21.96 -13.13
N ILE A 18 -5.70 -21.47 -12.29
CA ILE A 18 -6.57 -20.35 -12.63
C ILE A 18 -5.74 -19.09 -12.90
N PHE A 19 -4.75 -18.79 -12.07
CA PHE A 19 -3.90 -17.63 -12.24
C PHE A 19 -3.13 -17.70 -13.58
N ILE A 20 -2.52 -18.85 -13.88
CA ILE A 20 -1.79 -19.04 -15.14
C ILE A 20 -2.74 -18.93 -16.33
N ALA A 21 -3.92 -19.56 -16.26
CA ALA A 21 -4.93 -19.47 -17.32
C ALA A 21 -5.35 -18.01 -17.57
N LEU A 22 -5.57 -17.25 -16.49
CA LEU A 22 -5.91 -15.82 -16.57
C LEU A 22 -4.80 -14.99 -17.23
N VAL A 23 -3.54 -15.23 -16.85
CA VAL A 23 -2.38 -14.54 -17.47
C VAL A 23 -2.28 -14.87 -18.95
N VAL A 24 -2.46 -16.14 -19.34
CA VAL A 24 -2.46 -16.57 -20.76
C VAL A 24 -3.57 -15.88 -21.53
N VAL A 25 -4.80 -15.92 -21.02
CA VAL A 25 -5.97 -15.29 -21.68
C VAL A 25 -5.73 -13.79 -21.85
N LEU A 26 -5.31 -13.09 -20.80
CA LEU A 26 -5.04 -11.65 -20.88
C LEU A 26 -3.92 -11.33 -21.86
N THR A 27 -2.89 -12.15 -21.94
CA THR A 27 -1.78 -11.98 -22.88
C THR A 27 -2.25 -12.19 -24.33
N CYS A 28 -3.09 -13.20 -24.57
CA CYS A 28 -3.66 -13.45 -25.89
C CYS A 28 -4.60 -12.32 -26.34
N LEU A 29 -5.42 -11.79 -25.41
CA LEU A 29 -6.34 -10.69 -25.72
C LEU A 29 -5.59 -9.36 -25.91
N LYS A 30 -4.54 -9.13 -25.16
CA LYS A 30 -3.76 -7.88 -25.18
C LYS A 30 -2.27 -8.16 -24.93
N PRO A 31 -1.45 -8.34 -25.98
CA PRO A 31 -0.02 -8.65 -25.84
C PRO A 31 0.77 -7.64 -25.00
N SER A 32 0.30 -6.38 -24.91
CA SER A 32 0.90 -5.37 -24.03
C SER A 32 0.78 -5.71 -22.53
N PHE A 33 0.00 -6.74 -22.16
CA PHE A 33 -0.14 -7.18 -20.77
C PHE A 33 1.19 -7.65 -20.19
N ILE A 34 2.00 -8.37 -20.97
CA ILE A 34 3.35 -8.83 -20.56
C ILE A 34 4.48 -7.87 -20.95
N ALA A 35 4.17 -6.69 -21.50
CA ALA A 35 5.17 -5.71 -21.85
C ALA A 35 5.96 -5.29 -20.58
N PRO A 36 7.29 -5.08 -20.66
CA PRO A 36 8.14 -4.71 -19.52
C PRO A 36 7.60 -3.48 -18.75
N THR A 37 7.08 -2.49 -19.47
CA THR A 37 6.48 -1.29 -18.87
C THR A 37 5.26 -1.62 -18.01
N ASN A 38 4.40 -2.55 -18.44
CA ASN A 38 3.24 -2.98 -17.67
C ASN A 38 3.65 -3.82 -16.47
N LEU A 39 4.63 -4.73 -16.62
CA LEU A 39 5.16 -5.52 -15.52
C LEU A 39 5.77 -4.64 -14.42
N VAL A 40 6.51 -3.59 -14.81
CA VAL A 40 7.03 -2.59 -13.86
C VAL A 40 5.90 -1.86 -13.14
N ASN A 41 4.81 -1.52 -13.83
CA ASN A 41 3.64 -0.88 -13.21
C ASN A 41 2.92 -1.81 -12.22
N ILE A 42 2.77 -3.10 -12.59
CA ILE A 42 2.22 -4.12 -11.69
C ILE A 42 3.10 -4.24 -10.44
N LEU A 43 4.41 -4.29 -10.61
CA LEU A 43 5.35 -4.37 -9.50
C LEU A 43 5.27 -3.15 -8.57
N LYS A 44 5.13 -1.93 -9.12
CA LYS A 44 4.91 -0.71 -8.32
C LYS A 44 3.63 -0.79 -7.49
N GLN A 45 2.53 -1.20 -8.10
CA GLN A 45 1.24 -1.31 -7.40
C GLN A 45 1.28 -2.41 -6.33
N ALA A 46 1.87 -3.56 -6.65
CA ALA A 46 2.06 -4.65 -5.69
C ALA A 46 2.93 -4.21 -4.50
N SER A 47 3.96 -3.39 -4.75
CA SER A 47 4.84 -2.87 -3.69
C SER A 47 4.10 -1.93 -2.73
N ILE A 48 3.26 -1.04 -3.25
CA ILE A 48 2.42 -0.17 -2.39
C ILE A 48 1.50 -1.02 -1.51
N ASN A 49 0.77 -1.95 -2.12
CA ASN A 49 -0.14 -2.83 -1.39
C ASN A 49 0.61 -3.72 -0.38
N GLY A 50 1.80 -4.19 -0.73
CA GLY A 50 2.67 -4.96 0.15
C GLY A 50 3.08 -4.17 1.39
N ILE A 51 3.54 -2.92 1.25
CA ILE A 51 3.91 -2.05 2.39
C ILE A 51 2.69 -1.83 3.29
N LEU A 52 1.51 -1.57 2.71
CA LEU A 52 0.28 -1.40 3.48
C LEU A 52 -0.13 -2.68 4.22
N ALA A 53 0.01 -3.84 3.56
CA ALA A 53 -0.28 -5.14 4.15
C ALA A 53 0.62 -5.44 5.36
N PHE A 54 1.89 -5.05 5.31
CA PHE A 54 2.80 -5.15 6.46
C PHE A 54 2.37 -4.24 7.61
N GLY A 55 1.96 -3.00 7.33
CA GLY A 55 1.37 -2.13 8.36
C GLY A 55 0.13 -2.76 9.00
N MET A 56 -0.77 -3.31 8.18
CA MET A 56 -1.97 -4.01 8.67
C MET A 56 -1.67 -5.27 9.47
N MET A 57 -0.58 -5.97 9.16
CA MET A 57 -0.18 -7.17 9.90
C MET A 57 0.00 -6.87 11.40
N PHE A 58 0.63 -5.75 11.77
CA PHE A 58 0.77 -5.36 13.18
C PHE A 58 -0.57 -5.10 13.85
N VAL A 59 -1.51 -4.46 13.16
CA VAL A 59 -2.87 -4.21 13.67
C VAL A 59 -3.61 -5.52 13.89
N ILE A 60 -3.47 -6.49 12.98
CA ILE A 60 -4.10 -7.81 13.08
C ILE A 60 -3.48 -8.62 14.23
N ILE A 61 -2.15 -8.61 14.39
CA ILE A 61 -1.45 -9.26 15.49
C ILE A 61 -1.92 -8.69 16.85
N ALA A 62 -2.16 -7.38 16.92
CA ALA A 62 -2.73 -6.72 18.11
C ALA A 62 -4.23 -7.03 18.33
N GLY A 63 -4.84 -7.89 17.50
CA GLY A 63 -6.26 -8.26 17.61
C GLY A 63 -7.22 -7.22 17.02
N GLY A 64 -6.71 -6.24 16.24
CA GLY A 64 -7.50 -5.18 15.64
C GLY A 64 -7.73 -5.35 14.14
N PHE A 65 -8.53 -4.45 13.58
CA PHE A 65 -8.72 -4.30 12.15
C PHE A 65 -8.88 -2.82 11.83
N ASP A 66 -8.08 -2.27 10.89
CA ASP A 66 -8.10 -0.86 10.55
C ASP A 66 -8.72 -0.63 9.15
N MET A 67 -9.98 -0.15 9.15
CA MET A 67 -10.68 0.22 7.91
C MET A 67 -10.20 1.56 7.34
N SER A 68 -9.48 2.38 8.12
CA SER A 68 -9.09 3.74 7.73
C SER A 68 -7.86 3.81 6.82
N VAL A 69 -7.12 2.72 6.65
CA VAL A 69 -5.85 2.67 5.91
C VAL A 69 -5.95 3.32 4.53
N GLY A 70 -7.00 2.97 3.74
CA GLY A 70 -7.19 3.54 2.40
C GLY A 70 -7.44 5.05 2.41
N SER A 71 -8.22 5.55 3.38
CA SER A 71 -8.48 7.00 3.55
C SER A 71 -7.24 7.74 4.01
N THR A 72 -6.47 7.13 4.89
CA THR A 72 -5.21 7.67 5.41
C THR A 72 -4.19 7.82 4.29
N VAL A 73 -4.02 6.79 3.43
CA VAL A 73 -3.15 6.87 2.25
C VAL A 73 -3.60 7.98 1.30
N ALA A 74 -4.91 8.10 1.05
CA ALA A 74 -5.44 9.16 0.19
C ALA A 74 -5.15 10.55 0.77
N PHE A 75 -5.41 10.76 2.05
CA PHE A 75 -5.21 12.04 2.73
C PHE A 75 -3.72 12.43 2.77
N THR A 76 -2.86 11.53 3.21
CA THR A 76 -1.41 11.77 3.28
C THR A 76 -0.81 12.01 1.89
N GLY A 77 -1.27 11.28 0.88
CA GLY A 77 -0.87 11.46 -0.51
C GLY A 77 -1.30 12.84 -1.07
N ILE A 78 -2.50 13.31 -0.73
CA ILE A 78 -2.97 14.66 -1.10
C ILE A 78 -2.12 15.73 -0.44
N LEU A 79 -1.82 15.62 0.86
CA LEU A 79 -0.94 16.56 1.57
C LEU A 79 0.44 16.61 0.94
N ALA A 80 1.05 15.46 0.71
CA ALA A 80 2.36 15.37 0.05
C ALA A 80 2.34 15.98 -1.35
N ALA A 81 1.29 15.72 -2.14
CA ALA A 81 1.16 16.24 -3.49
C ALA A 81 0.95 17.78 -3.52
N LEU A 82 0.18 18.32 -2.57
CA LEU A 82 -0.02 19.76 -2.46
C LEU A 82 1.29 20.51 -2.10
N LEU A 83 2.01 20.00 -1.13
CA LEU A 83 3.31 20.54 -0.74
C LEU A 83 4.38 20.32 -1.81
N GLY A 84 4.27 19.24 -2.58
CA GLY A 84 5.15 18.93 -3.71
C GLY A 84 4.93 19.78 -4.96
N LYS A 85 3.98 20.74 -4.95
CA LYS A 85 3.81 21.73 -6.03
C LYS A 85 4.80 22.89 -5.95
N GLY A 86 5.26 23.22 -4.73
CA GLY A 86 6.13 24.35 -4.49
C GLY A 86 7.62 23.98 -4.56
N ASP A 87 8.47 24.95 -4.23
CA ASP A 87 9.92 24.83 -4.20
C ASP A 87 10.45 24.31 -2.85
N LEU A 88 9.58 23.62 -2.08
CA LEU A 88 9.98 23.06 -0.80
C LEU A 88 10.94 21.89 -1.00
N PRO A 89 11.95 21.76 -0.11
CA PRO A 89 12.80 20.56 -0.11
C PRO A 89 11.96 19.28 -0.04
N LEU A 90 12.35 18.28 -0.80
CA LEU A 90 11.61 17.02 -0.95
C LEU A 90 11.25 16.34 0.37
N ILE A 91 12.10 16.53 1.38
CA ILE A 91 11.90 15.96 2.71
C ILE A 91 10.64 16.50 3.40
N VAL A 92 10.25 17.75 3.13
CA VAL A 92 9.10 18.39 3.80
C VAL A 92 7.78 17.73 3.45
N PRO A 93 7.39 17.55 2.18
CA PRO A 93 6.20 16.78 1.82
C PRO A 93 6.16 15.36 2.41
N LEU A 94 7.31 14.69 2.43
CA LEU A 94 7.42 13.32 2.96
C LEU A 94 7.19 13.29 4.48
N VAL A 95 7.86 14.16 5.22
CA VAL A 95 7.72 14.23 6.69
C VAL A 95 6.29 14.62 7.07
N VAL A 96 5.70 15.60 6.39
CA VAL A 96 4.30 16.01 6.68
C VAL A 96 3.32 14.84 6.42
N ALA A 97 3.49 14.12 5.32
CA ALA A 97 2.66 12.94 5.04
C ALA A 97 2.82 11.86 6.11
N MET A 98 4.04 11.58 6.55
CA MET A 98 4.31 10.62 7.63
C MET A 98 3.68 11.05 8.96
N LEU A 99 3.83 12.31 9.34
CA LEU A 99 3.24 12.85 10.57
C LEU A 99 1.71 12.83 10.53
N ALA A 100 1.12 13.13 9.38
CA ALA A 100 -0.33 13.06 9.20
C ALA A 100 -0.84 11.62 9.33
N GLY A 101 -0.14 10.63 8.72
CA GLY A 101 -0.47 9.22 8.87
C GLY A 101 -0.33 8.74 10.31
N LEU A 102 0.75 9.15 10.98
CA LEU A 102 0.97 8.86 12.41
C LEU A 102 -0.15 9.44 13.28
N ALA A 103 -0.57 10.68 13.02
CA ALA A 103 -1.65 11.33 13.78
C ALA A 103 -2.97 10.56 13.65
N VAL A 104 -3.33 10.10 12.45
CA VAL A 104 -4.53 9.27 12.24
C VAL A 104 -4.39 7.94 13.00
N GLY A 105 -3.24 7.28 12.90
CA GLY A 105 -2.97 6.03 13.62
C GLY A 105 -3.03 6.21 15.14
N MET A 106 -2.49 7.31 15.68
CA MET A 106 -2.56 7.65 17.11
C MET A 106 -4.01 7.86 17.57
N VAL A 107 -4.82 8.58 16.80
CA VAL A 107 -6.25 8.79 17.11
C VAL A 107 -6.97 7.44 17.17
N ASN A 108 -6.75 6.56 16.19
CA ASN A 108 -7.34 5.22 16.18
C ASN A 108 -6.86 4.39 17.38
N GLY A 109 -5.55 4.39 17.63
CA GLY A 109 -4.97 3.64 18.74
C GLY A 109 -5.47 4.12 20.11
N ILE A 110 -5.57 5.42 20.34
CA ILE A 110 -6.13 6.00 21.58
C ILE A 110 -7.61 5.63 21.72
N GLY A 111 -8.38 5.74 20.66
CA GLY A 111 -9.81 5.39 20.68
C GLY A 111 -10.05 3.93 21.03
N VAL A 112 -9.21 3.04 20.53
CA VAL A 112 -9.30 1.60 20.83
C VAL A 112 -8.73 1.26 22.20
N ALA A 113 -7.50 1.71 22.53
CA ALA A 113 -6.79 1.25 23.71
C ALA A 113 -7.21 1.98 25.00
N ILE A 114 -7.63 3.23 24.92
CA ILE A 114 -8.04 4.05 26.07
C ILE A 114 -9.53 4.28 26.07
N GLY A 115 -10.14 4.45 24.89
CA GLY A 115 -11.60 4.67 24.78
C GLY A 115 -12.42 3.39 24.78
N ASP A 116 -11.79 2.21 24.88
CA ASP A 116 -12.45 0.88 24.82
C ASP A 116 -13.39 0.71 23.62
N LEU A 117 -13.14 1.45 22.52
CA LEU A 117 -13.96 1.35 21.33
C LEU A 117 -13.57 0.11 20.51
N PRO A 118 -14.53 -0.67 20.02
CA PRO A 118 -14.21 -1.77 19.10
C PRO A 118 -13.39 -1.26 17.89
N PRO A 119 -12.27 -1.90 17.54
CA PRO A 119 -11.37 -1.42 16.47
C PRO A 119 -12.08 -1.14 15.16
N PHE A 120 -13.02 -2.00 14.76
CA PHE A 120 -13.82 -1.83 13.55
C PHE A 120 -14.66 -0.54 13.58
N ILE A 121 -15.33 -0.24 14.71
CA ILE A 121 -16.18 0.95 14.82
C ILE A 121 -15.34 2.21 14.81
N MET A 122 -14.26 2.23 15.59
CA MET A 122 -13.33 3.36 15.64
C MET A 122 -12.74 3.67 14.26
N THR A 123 -12.22 2.68 13.58
CA THR A 123 -11.56 2.87 12.29
C THR A 123 -12.53 3.13 11.14
N LEU A 124 -13.78 2.65 11.21
CA LEU A 124 -14.83 3.01 10.26
C LEU A 124 -15.22 4.49 10.39
N GLY A 125 -15.35 4.99 11.63
CA GLY A 125 -15.57 6.41 11.90
C GLY A 125 -14.43 7.28 11.40
N SER A 126 -13.19 6.92 11.71
CA SER A 126 -12.01 7.65 11.24
C SER A 126 -11.83 7.55 9.71
N MET A 127 -12.17 6.43 9.08
CA MET A 127 -12.19 6.29 7.62
C MET A 127 -13.04 7.36 6.96
N THR A 128 -14.26 7.58 7.46
CA THR A 128 -15.18 8.58 6.90
C THR A 128 -14.71 10.01 7.18
N ALA A 129 -14.21 10.28 8.38
CA ALA A 129 -13.68 11.59 8.76
C ALA A 129 -12.42 11.94 7.93
N VAL A 130 -11.45 11.03 7.85
CA VAL A 130 -10.22 11.23 7.07
C VAL A 130 -10.51 11.33 5.58
N ARG A 131 -11.50 10.57 5.06
CA ARG A 131 -11.96 10.71 3.68
C ARG A 131 -12.55 12.10 3.41
N GLY A 132 -13.34 12.62 4.35
CA GLY A 132 -13.84 13.98 4.30
C GLY A 132 -12.73 15.02 4.29
N LEU A 133 -11.73 14.89 5.17
CA LEU A 133 -10.54 15.75 5.18
C LEU A 133 -9.78 15.69 3.84
N ALA A 134 -9.60 14.52 3.27
CA ALA A 134 -8.96 14.34 1.96
C ALA A 134 -9.70 15.13 0.86
N LEU A 135 -11.03 15.03 0.82
CA LEU A 135 -11.86 15.74 -0.15
C LEU A 135 -11.85 17.25 0.07
N LEU A 136 -11.96 17.72 1.31
CA LEU A 136 -11.88 19.15 1.66
C LEU A 136 -10.52 19.73 1.27
N THR A 137 -9.41 19.03 1.59
CA THR A 137 -8.05 19.50 1.30
C THR A 137 -7.78 19.59 -0.20
N SER A 138 -8.33 18.68 -1.00
CA SER A 138 -8.20 18.67 -2.47
C SER A 138 -9.27 19.50 -3.19
N ASN A 139 -10.27 20.03 -2.49
CA ASN A 139 -11.50 20.57 -3.06
C ASN A 139 -12.19 19.58 -4.02
N GLY A 140 -12.09 18.28 -3.74
CA GLY A 140 -12.63 17.20 -4.58
C GLY A 140 -11.99 17.10 -5.97
N LYS A 141 -10.84 17.74 -6.20
CA LYS A 141 -10.16 17.78 -7.51
C LYS A 141 -8.85 17.01 -7.50
N PRO A 142 -8.44 16.44 -8.64
CA PRO A 142 -7.10 15.87 -8.79
C PRO A 142 -6.02 16.92 -8.56
N ILE A 143 -4.96 16.54 -7.84
CA ILE A 143 -3.81 17.41 -7.62
C ILE A 143 -2.90 17.35 -8.85
N THR A 144 -2.73 18.48 -9.52
CA THR A 144 -1.88 18.66 -10.71
C THR A 144 -0.78 19.68 -10.43
N GLY A 145 0.21 19.80 -11.31
CA GLY A 145 1.29 20.79 -11.18
C GLY A 145 2.36 20.40 -10.14
N ILE A 146 2.50 19.12 -9.83
CA ILE A 146 3.55 18.62 -8.93
C ILE A 146 4.92 18.86 -9.59
N SER A 147 5.92 19.28 -8.80
CA SER A 147 7.28 19.58 -9.25
C SER A 147 7.94 18.37 -9.94
N LYS A 148 8.94 18.65 -10.80
CA LYS A 148 9.66 17.60 -11.51
C LYS A 148 10.47 16.73 -10.55
N GLU A 149 11.06 17.35 -9.55
CA GLU A 149 11.89 16.72 -8.52
C GLU A 149 11.06 15.70 -7.73
N TYR A 150 9.85 16.08 -7.29
CA TYR A 150 8.95 15.19 -6.57
C TYR A 150 8.48 14.01 -7.44
N LYS A 151 8.17 14.27 -8.71
CA LYS A 151 7.83 13.21 -9.67
C LYS A 151 9.00 12.26 -9.93
N ALA A 152 10.22 12.80 -9.99
CA ALA A 152 11.42 11.99 -10.23
C ALA A 152 11.64 10.95 -9.13
N VAL A 153 11.34 11.27 -7.86
CA VAL A 153 11.43 10.29 -6.76
C VAL A 153 10.45 9.15 -6.93
N ALA A 154 9.20 9.44 -7.28
CA ALA A 154 8.19 8.42 -7.52
C ALA A 154 8.50 7.54 -8.75
N ALA A 155 9.20 8.12 -9.74
CA ALA A 155 9.63 7.43 -10.96
C ALA A 155 11.00 6.76 -10.83
N SER A 156 11.73 6.97 -9.72
CA SER A 156 13.08 6.47 -9.54
C SER A 156 13.13 4.94 -9.56
N SER A 157 14.22 4.42 -10.10
CA SER A 157 14.51 2.98 -10.14
C SER A 157 16.00 2.72 -9.92
N ILE A 158 16.32 1.61 -9.28
CA ILE A 158 17.68 1.11 -9.10
C ILE A 158 17.81 -0.14 -9.95
N ALA A 159 18.73 -0.14 -10.91
CA ALA A 159 18.93 -1.26 -11.85
C ALA A 159 17.63 -1.72 -12.55
N GLY A 160 16.73 -0.79 -12.89
CA GLY A 160 15.43 -1.11 -13.52
C GLY A 160 14.33 -1.54 -12.55
N ILE A 161 14.62 -1.72 -11.26
CA ILE A 161 13.64 -2.06 -10.22
C ILE A 161 13.09 -0.77 -9.63
N PRO A 162 11.76 -0.58 -9.56
CA PRO A 162 11.16 0.60 -8.94
C PRO A 162 11.62 0.78 -7.49
N MET A 163 11.92 2.02 -7.09
CA MET A 163 12.34 2.33 -5.72
C MET A 163 11.33 1.84 -4.66
N LEU A 164 10.04 1.89 -4.96
CA LEU A 164 8.97 1.35 -4.09
C LEU A 164 9.15 -0.15 -3.81
N SER A 165 9.60 -0.92 -4.80
CA SER A 165 9.85 -2.36 -4.63
C SER A 165 11.09 -2.60 -3.77
N VAL A 166 12.09 -1.74 -3.88
CA VAL A 166 13.28 -1.79 -3.00
C VAL A 166 12.88 -1.50 -1.56
N PHE A 167 12.03 -0.49 -1.32
CA PHE A 167 11.49 -0.20 0.03
C PHE A 167 10.69 -1.38 0.57
N LEU A 168 9.85 -2.03 -0.25
CA LEU A 168 9.12 -3.21 0.18
C LEU A 168 10.07 -4.32 0.66
N VAL A 169 11.12 -4.62 -0.10
CA VAL A 169 12.11 -5.64 0.27
C VAL A 169 12.82 -5.28 1.58
N ILE A 170 13.19 -4.01 1.76
CA ILE A 170 13.80 -3.53 3.02
C ILE A 170 12.85 -3.75 4.19
N VAL A 171 11.57 -3.41 4.04
CA VAL A 171 10.54 -3.62 5.08
C VAL A 171 10.42 -5.11 5.41
N ILE A 172 10.37 -5.99 4.40
CA ILE A 172 10.31 -7.44 4.60
C ILE A 172 11.52 -7.93 5.39
N ILE A 173 12.73 -7.49 5.02
CA ILE A 173 13.97 -7.91 5.71
C ILE A 173 13.95 -7.45 7.17
N ILE A 174 13.61 -6.19 7.44
CA ILE A 174 13.57 -5.66 8.80
C ILE A 174 12.58 -6.46 9.65
N LEU A 175 11.37 -6.71 9.14
CA LEU A 175 10.34 -7.44 9.86
C LEU A 175 10.70 -8.92 10.07
N SER A 176 11.33 -9.54 9.07
CA SER A 176 11.85 -10.91 9.18
C SER A 176 12.92 -11.02 10.29
N LEU A 177 13.81 -10.03 10.38
CA LEU A 177 14.84 -10.00 11.44
C LEU A 177 14.23 -9.82 12.82
N ILE A 178 13.20 -8.99 12.96
CA ILE A 178 12.48 -8.82 14.24
C ILE A 178 11.81 -10.13 14.66
N HIS A 179 11.17 -10.83 13.73
CA HIS A 179 10.48 -12.09 14.04
C HIS A 179 11.42 -13.26 14.37
N ILE A 180 12.65 -13.26 13.83
CA ILE A 180 13.65 -14.30 14.14
C ILE A 180 14.30 -14.07 15.51
N SER A 181 14.23 -12.85 16.05
CA SER A 181 14.84 -12.49 17.34
C SER A 181 13.92 -12.73 18.55
N GLU A 182 12.66 -13.14 18.33
CA GLU A 182 11.71 -13.58 19.36
C GLU A 182 11.63 -15.10 19.43
#